data_6b88c607ce73c478e24b129765d64d9f
#
_entry.id   6b88c607ce73c478e24b129765d64d9f
#
_cell.length_a   1.000
_cell.length_b   1.000
_cell.length_c   1.000
_cell.angle_alpha   90.00
_cell.angle_beta   90.00
_cell.angle_gamma   90.00
#
_symmetry.space_group_name_H-M   'P 1'
#
loop_
_entity.id
_entity.type
_entity.pdbx_description
1 polymer ?
#
loop_
_entity_poly.entity_id
_entity_poly.type
_entity_poly.pdbx_seq_one_letter_code
_entity_poly.pdbx_strand_id
1 'polypeptide(L)'
;MNIALWITQALLVPVFGYSALIKGTQSTERAVELGMTGVVNVRLPVMRFTAYCEVLGVVGLIVPYVTGVLPILTPLAAIGLGVIMVLAARIHLGLGERATAVGNLVLLAMCLFVAWGRWP
;
A
#
# COMPACT_ATOMS: atom_id res chain seq x y z
N MET A 1 2.50 -22.78 1.51
CA MET A 1 3.09 -21.43 1.73
C MET A 1 3.03 -20.56 0.47
N ASN A 2 3.48 -21.10 -0.68
CA ASN A 2 3.45 -20.31 -1.93
C ASN A 2 2.05 -19.84 -2.33
N ILE A 3 1.04 -20.69 -2.19
CA ILE A 3 -0.35 -20.34 -2.48
C ILE A 3 -0.82 -19.21 -1.56
N ALA A 4 -0.52 -19.29 -0.26
CA ALA A 4 -0.88 -18.24 0.70
C ALA A 4 -0.20 -16.91 0.36
N LEU A 5 1.04 -16.94 -0.08
CA LEU A 5 1.77 -15.75 -0.51
C LEU A 5 1.14 -15.12 -1.74
N TRP A 6 0.78 -15.92 -2.74
CA TRP A 6 0.13 -15.43 -3.96
C TRP A 6 -1.25 -14.85 -3.67
N ILE A 7 -2.03 -15.50 -2.80
CA ILE A 7 -3.33 -14.97 -2.39
C ILE A 7 -3.15 -13.61 -1.72
N THR A 8 -2.19 -13.49 -0.81
CA THR A 8 -1.90 -12.23 -0.12
C THR A 8 -1.47 -11.14 -1.10
N GLN A 9 -0.54 -11.46 -2.02
CA GLN A 9 -0.11 -10.50 -3.06
C GLN A 9 -1.28 -10.06 -3.93
N ALA A 10 -2.14 -11.01 -4.34
CA ALA A 10 -3.31 -10.70 -5.17
C ALA A 10 -4.33 -9.83 -4.43
N LEU A 11 -4.49 -10.00 -3.12
CA LEU A 11 -5.40 -9.16 -2.32
C LEU A 11 -4.84 -7.75 -2.12
N LEU A 12 -3.52 -7.60 -2.00
CA LEU A 12 -2.89 -6.29 -1.82
C LEU A 12 -2.98 -5.42 -3.08
N VAL A 13 -2.96 -6.02 -4.25
CA VAL A 13 -2.97 -5.29 -5.53
C VAL A 13 -4.18 -4.36 -5.67
N PRO A 14 -5.45 -4.83 -5.55
CA PRO A 14 -6.58 -3.92 -5.69
C PRO A 14 -6.66 -2.87 -4.59
N VAL A 15 -6.25 -3.21 -3.38
CA VAL A 15 -6.28 -2.27 -2.25
C VAL A 15 -5.35 -1.08 -2.52
N PHE A 16 -4.09 -1.35 -2.81
CA PHE A 16 -3.12 -0.29 -3.09
C PHE A 16 -3.34 0.33 -4.46
N GLY A 17 -3.79 -0.44 -5.44
CA GLY A 17 -4.12 0.07 -6.77
C GLY A 17 -5.27 1.08 -6.74
N TYR A 18 -6.33 0.80 -5.99
CA TYR A 18 -7.44 1.72 -5.80
C TYR A 18 -6.97 3.00 -5.09
N SER A 19 -6.20 2.85 -4.02
CA SER A 19 -5.63 3.98 -3.29
C SER A 19 -4.77 4.85 -4.21
N ALA A 20 -3.89 4.24 -4.99
CA ALA A 20 -3.02 4.95 -5.93
C ALA A 20 -3.80 5.68 -7.00
N LEU A 21 -4.85 5.05 -7.53
CA LEU A 21 -5.70 5.67 -8.55
C LEU A 21 -6.33 6.97 -8.01
N ILE A 22 -6.92 6.92 -6.83
CA ILE A 22 -7.55 8.08 -6.23
C ILE A 22 -6.52 9.15 -5.89
N LYS A 23 -5.45 8.79 -5.19
CA LYS A 23 -4.43 9.75 -4.77
C LYS A 23 -3.64 10.33 -5.95
N GLY A 24 -3.59 9.62 -7.07
CA GLY A 24 -2.87 10.06 -8.26
C GLY A 24 -3.69 10.92 -9.21
N THR A 25 -5.01 10.88 -9.17
CA THR A 25 -5.88 11.50 -10.16
C THR A 25 -6.91 12.47 -9.61
N GLN A 26 -7.31 12.35 -8.33
CA GLN A 26 -8.37 13.17 -7.76
C GLN A 26 -7.81 14.36 -6.97
N SER A 27 -8.64 15.41 -6.80
CA SER A 27 -8.32 16.48 -5.86
C SER A 27 -8.33 15.97 -4.42
N THR A 28 -7.74 16.72 -3.51
CA THR A 28 -7.75 16.37 -2.09
C THR A 28 -9.18 16.22 -1.58
N GLU A 29 -10.07 17.18 -1.93
CA GLU A 29 -11.47 17.18 -1.50
C GLU A 29 -12.20 15.94 -2.02
N ARG A 30 -12.00 15.59 -3.29
CA ARG A 30 -12.63 14.43 -3.90
C ARG A 30 -12.09 13.12 -3.31
N ALA A 31 -10.79 13.07 -3.05
CA ALA A 31 -10.16 11.90 -2.41
C ALA A 31 -10.77 11.64 -1.03
N VAL A 32 -10.97 12.68 -0.23
CA VAL A 32 -11.61 12.57 1.08
C VAL A 32 -13.05 12.08 0.95
N GLU A 33 -13.82 12.62 -0.01
CA GLU A 33 -15.19 12.17 -0.28
C GLU A 33 -15.24 10.68 -0.65
N LEU A 34 -14.22 10.19 -1.35
CA LEU A 34 -14.12 8.78 -1.77
C LEU A 34 -13.57 7.86 -0.69
N GLY A 35 -13.36 8.37 0.52
CA GLY A 35 -12.94 7.57 1.67
C GLY A 35 -11.46 7.68 2.02
N MET A 36 -10.67 8.45 1.27
CA MET A 36 -9.25 8.66 1.55
C MET A 36 -9.06 9.78 2.59
N THR A 37 -9.61 9.60 3.78
CA THR A 37 -9.63 10.63 4.82
C THR A 37 -8.24 10.97 5.34
N GLY A 38 -7.27 10.06 5.19
CA GLY A 38 -5.89 10.29 5.60
C GLY A 38 -5.18 11.40 4.86
N VAL A 39 -5.71 11.84 3.69
CA VAL A 39 -5.09 12.93 2.90
C VAL A 39 -5.64 14.31 3.25
N VAL A 40 -6.57 14.42 4.20
CA VAL A 40 -7.26 15.67 4.52
C VAL A 40 -6.29 16.81 4.85
N ASN A 41 -5.19 16.52 5.54
CA ASN A 41 -4.16 17.49 5.92
C ASN A 41 -2.86 17.30 5.16
N VAL A 42 -2.88 16.54 4.06
CA VAL A 42 -1.69 16.23 3.28
C VAL A 42 -1.63 17.16 2.06
N ARG A 43 -0.46 17.73 1.79
CA ARG A 43 -0.25 18.59 0.63
C ARG A 43 -0.38 17.76 -0.65
N LEU A 44 -0.96 18.37 -1.69
CA LEU A 44 -1.20 17.68 -2.97
C LEU A 44 0.05 17.01 -3.56
N PRO A 45 1.23 17.65 -3.59
CA PRO A 45 2.43 16.99 -4.11
C PRO A 45 2.80 15.71 -3.34
N VAL A 46 2.61 15.73 -2.02
CA VAL A 46 2.89 14.55 -1.17
C VAL A 46 1.89 13.44 -1.47
N MET A 47 0.61 13.77 -1.64
CA MET A 47 -0.43 12.82 -2.01
C MET A 47 -0.10 12.15 -3.35
N ARG A 48 0.31 12.94 -4.36
CA ARG A 48 0.71 12.42 -5.67
C ARG A 48 1.95 11.54 -5.58
N PHE A 49 2.94 11.94 -4.79
CA PHE A 49 4.14 11.14 -4.56
C PHE A 49 3.80 9.79 -3.94
N THR A 50 2.93 9.78 -2.93
CA THR A 50 2.47 8.53 -2.32
C THR A 50 1.79 7.63 -3.35
N ALA A 51 0.98 8.21 -4.23
CA ALA A 51 0.34 7.44 -5.30
C ALA A 51 1.37 6.77 -6.21
N TYR A 52 2.41 7.47 -6.62
CA TYR A 52 3.48 6.88 -7.44
C TYR A 52 4.19 5.76 -6.70
N CYS A 53 4.48 5.94 -5.42
CA CYS A 53 5.10 4.88 -4.60
C CYS A 53 4.20 3.64 -4.52
N GLU A 54 2.89 3.83 -4.37
CA GLU A 54 1.94 2.72 -4.32
C GLU A 54 1.84 2.00 -5.67
N VAL A 55 1.88 2.72 -6.80
CA VAL A 55 1.91 2.10 -8.13
C VAL A 55 3.16 1.25 -8.30
N LEU A 56 4.31 1.79 -7.95
CA LEU A 56 5.58 1.04 -8.01
C LEU A 56 5.52 -0.18 -7.09
N GLY A 57 4.92 -0.04 -5.92
CA GLY A 57 4.74 -1.15 -4.99
C GLY A 57 3.85 -2.24 -5.57
N VAL A 58 2.73 -1.88 -6.19
CA VAL A 58 1.80 -2.83 -6.82
C VAL A 58 2.50 -3.61 -7.94
N VAL A 59 3.20 -2.89 -8.83
CA VAL A 59 3.98 -3.52 -9.90
C VAL A 59 5.04 -4.44 -9.29
N GLY A 60 5.75 -3.96 -8.28
CA GLY A 60 6.80 -4.72 -7.60
C GLY A 60 6.31 -5.97 -6.87
N LEU A 61 5.05 -5.98 -6.42
CA LEU A 61 4.48 -7.16 -5.77
C LEU A 61 4.30 -8.34 -6.74
N ILE A 62 4.11 -8.09 -8.02
CA ILE A 62 3.71 -9.12 -8.98
C ILE A 62 4.78 -9.36 -10.02
N VAL A 63 5.19 -8.31 -10.75
CA VAL A 63 5.97 -8.45 -11.98
C VAL A 63 7.35 -9.06 -11.76
N PRO A 64 8.17 -8.63 -10.79
CA PRO A 64 9.50 -9.21 -10.62
C PRO A 64 9.45 -10.71 -10.30
N TYR A 65 8.46 -11.13 -9.52
CA TYR A 65 8.36 -12.53 -9.13
C TYR A 65 7.82 -13.41 -10.25
N VAL A 66 6.83 -12.90 -11.02
CA VAL A 66 6.26 -13.63 -12.16
C VAL A 66 7.28 -13.78 -13.28
N THR A 67 8.03 -12.73 -13.58
CA THR A 67 9.01 -12.73 -14.68
C THR A 67 10.35 -13.36 -14.30
N GLY A 68 10.64 -13.47 -13.00
CA GLY A 68 11.94 -13.91 -12.52
C GLY A 68 13.05 -12.88 -12.68
N VAL A 69 12.72 -11.66 -13.11
CA VAL A 69 13.69 -10.56 -13.26
C VAL A 69 13.75 -9.80 -11.94
N LEU A 70 14.91 -9.83 -11.29
CA LEU A 70 15.15 -9.18 -9.99
C LEU A 70 14.04 -9.48 -8.98
N PRO A 71 13.79 -10.77 -8.66
CA PRO A 71 12.68 -11.14 -7.78
C PRO A 71 12.79 -10.54 -6.37
N ILE A 72 13.97 -10.10 -5.95
CA ILE A 72 14.17 -9.37 -4.70
C ILE A 72 13.33 -8.09 -4.63
N LEU A 73 12.93 -7.52 -5.75
CA LEU A 73 12.08 -6.33 -5.78
C LEU A 73 10.70 -6.58 -5.19
N THR A 74 10.20 -7.82 -5.23
CA THR A 74 8.90 -8.15 -4.62
C THR A 74 8.89 -7.98 -3.10
N PRO A 75 9.79 -8.60 -2.32
CA PRO A 75 9.81 -8.33 -0.88
C PRO A 75 10.18 -6.88 -0.56
N LEU A 76 11.02 -6.23 -1.35
CA LEU A 76 11.33 -4.82 -1.15
C LEU A 76 10.11 -3.93 -1.39
N ALA A 77 9.30 -4.22 -2.40
CA ALA A 77 8.03 -3.53 -2.65
C ALA A 77 7.08 -3.71 -1.47
N ALA A 78 6.98 -4.93 -0.94
CA ALA A 78 6.15 -5.21 0.23
C ALA A 78 6.61 -4.41 1.45
N ILE A 79 7.91 -4.29 1.68
CA ILE A 79 8.46 -3.46 2.77
C ILE A 79 8.07 -1.99 2.56
N GLY A 80 8.23 -1.48 1.35
CA GLY A 80 7.87 -0.10 1.02
C GLY A 80 6.39 0.21 1.26
N LEU A 81 5.50 -0.68 0.82
CA LEU A 81 4.08 -0.55 1.08
C LEU A 81 3.76 -0.65 2.58
N GLY A 82 4.49 -1.49 3.31
CA GLY A 82 4.38 -1.60 4.75
C GLY A 82 4.73 -0.30 5.47
N VAL A 83 5.77 0.39 5.03
CA VAL A 83 6.14 1.72 5.55
C VAL A 83 5.00 2.71 5.35
N ILE A 84 4.38 2.71 4.18
CA ILE A 84 3.21 3.56 3.89
C ILE A 84 2.08 3.24 4.88
N MET A 85 1.85 1.98 5.20
CA MET A 85 0.81 1.56 6.13
C MET A 85 1.09 2.02 7.57
N VAL A 86 2.34 2.01 8.01
CA VAL A 86 2.72 2.56 9.32
C VAL A 86 2.39 4.06 9.38
N LEU A 87 2.76 4.80 8.35
CA LEU A 87 2.48 6.23 8.29
C LEU A 87 0.97 6.50 8.23
N ALA A 88 0.24 5.73 7.44
CA ALA A 88 -1.22 5.84 7.34
C ALA A 88 -1.90 5.54 8.67
N ALA A 89 -1.47 4.50 9.38
CA ALA A 89 -2.02 4.16 10.68
C ALA A 89 -1.84 5.31 11.68
N ARG A 90 -0.67 5.94 11.69
CA ARG A 90 -0.41 7.10 12.56
C ARG A 90 -1.33 8.28 12.23
N ILE A 91 -1.53 8.55 10.93
CA ILE A 91 -2.41 9.62 10.48
C ILE A 91 -3.85 9.35 10.93
N HIS A 92 -4.36 8.14 10.71
CA HIS A 92 -5.73 7.79 11.08
C HIS A 92 -5.94 7.80 12.60
N LEU A 93 -4.96 7.38 13.38
CA LEU A 93 -5.03 7.50 14.84
C LEU A 93 -5.11 8.96 15.27
N GLY A 94 -4.36 9.85 14.62
CA GLY A 94 -4.43 11.28 14.88
C GLY A 94 -5.78 11.91 14.52
N LEU A 95 -6.49 11.32 13.56
CA LEU A 95 -7.84 11.74 13.17
C LEU A 95 -8.94 11.08 14.01
N GLY A 96 -8.58 10.22 14.95
CA GLY A 96 -9.56 9.49 15.77
C GLY A 96 -10.20 8.29 15.06
N GLU A 97 -9.64 7.86 13.93
CA GLU A 97 -10.19 6.79 13.10
C GLU A 97 -9.53 5.45 13.44
N ARG A 98 -9.85 4.92 14.63
CA ARG A 98 -9.21 3.69 15.13
C ARG A 98 -9.46 2.48 14.26
N ALA A 99 -10.68 2.30 13.75
CA ALA A 99 -11.01 1.16 12.90
C ALA A 99 -10.18 1.16 11.62
N THR A 100 -10.03 2.33 10.99
CA THR A 100 -9.20 2.48 9.78
C THR A 100 -7.73 2.21 10.10
N ALA A 101 -7.24 2.68 11.23
CA ALA A 101 -5.86 2.41 11.66
C ALA A 101 -5.63 0.91 11.87
N VAL A 102 -6.58 0.19 12.45
CA VAL A 102 -6.50 -1.27 12.59
C VAL A 102 -6.43 -1.93 11.20
N GLY A 103 -7.24 -1.47 10.24
CA GLY A 103 -7.18 -1.95 8.86
C GLY A 103 -5.80 -1.76 8.25
N ASN A 104 -5.17 -0.59 8.48
CA ASN A 104 -3.81 -0.34 8.01
C ASN A 104 -2.80 -1.30 8.64
N LEU A 105 -2.97 -1.63 9.91
CA LEU A 105 -2.09 -2.59 10.60
C LEU A 105 -2.28 -4.02 10.06
N VAL A 106 -3.50 -4.40 9.67
CA VAL A 106 -3.76 -5.68 9.00
C VAL A 106 -3.02 -5.71 7.66
N LEU A 107 -3.12 -4.64 6.87
CA LEU A 107 -2.40 -4.54 5.60
C LEU A 107 -0.88 -4.56 5.82
N LEU A 108 -0.39 -3.92 6.87
CA LEU A 108 1.03 -4.00 7.25
C LEU A 108 1.45 -5.45 7.52
N ALA A 109 0.64 -6.19 8.28
CA ALA A 109 0.94 -7.59 8.57
C ALA A 109 1.00 -8.42 7.28
N MET A 110 0.09 -8.17 6.34
CA MET A 110 0.10 -8.83 5.03
C MET A 110 1.36 -8.49 4.24
N CYS A 111 1.77 -7.22 4.25
CA CYS A 111 3.02 -6.80 3.61
C CYS A 111 4.24 -7.49 4.22
N LEU A 112 4.30 -7.57 5.54
CA LEU A 112 5.40 -8.24 6.24
C LEU A 112 5.43 -9.75 5.94
N PHE A 113 4.26 -10.37 5.83
CA PHE A 113 4.16 -11.78 5.45
C PHE A 113 4.74 -12.01 4.05
N VAL A 114 4.42 -11.15 3.09
CA VAL A 114 4.97 -11.24 1.73
C VAL A 114 6.48 -10.99 1.75
N ALA A 115 6.93 -9.95 2.47
CA ALA A 115 8.35 -9.63 2.58
C ALA A 115 9.14 -10.81 3.14
N TRP A 116 8.62 -11.45 4.18
CA TRP A 116 9.25 -12.62 4.79
C TRP A 116 9.24 -13.82 3.85
N GLY A 117 8.08 -14.13 3.27
CA GLY A 117 7.90 -15.33 2.46
C GLY A 117 8.57 -15.28 1.09
N ARG A 118 8.78 -14.07 0.55
CA ARG A 118 9.44 -13.86 -0.75
C ARG A 118 10.91 -13.46 -0.61
N TRP A 119 11.40 -13.32 0.60
CA TRP A 119 12.82 -13.04 0.81
C TRP A 119 13.66 -14.21 0.31
N PRO A 120 14.70 -13.95 -0.50
CA PRO A 120 15.56 -15.00 -1.04
C PRO A 120 16.43 -15.69 0.01
#